data_a46422cf0dbf1d5f5d6374904715c852
#
_entry.id   a46422cf0dbf1d5f5d6374904715c852
#
_cell.length_a   1.000
_cell.length_b   1.000
_cell.length_c   1.000
_cell.angle_alpha   90.00
_cell.angle_beta   90.00
_cell.angle_gamma   90.00
#
_symmetry.space_group_name_H-M   'P 1'
#
loop_
_entity.id
_entity.type
_entity.pdbx_description
1 polymer ?
#
loop_
_entity_poly.entity_id
_entity_poly.type
_entity_poly.pdbx_seq_one_letter_code
_entity_poly.pdbx_strand_id
1 'polypeptide(L)'
;MEGQILLAGSVSPDDLELPVDPAELRAFAAAMLARAVASEQALAAERTAHDETRERLEAAQNSIKLTALQIEKFKVQLARLRRMKFGQSSERLAAEADQLELTLEDLEAEHAHAECLVEGRVPNDAPATAAPRKPRRAPLPDHLPRDEIMHPAPDIDGCSACGGTMGKLGEDVTEVLEYVPGRFRVTRHVRPKLSCNRCDAISQAPAPGLPVPRGRAGPGLLAHVIVSKFADHLPLYRQSQIYAREGVEISRSTMADWLGQASWLLQPLVDRIADHVMASVKLHADDTPVPVLAPGTGKTATGRLWVYLRDNRRWDTSDRPAALFRYSHDRKGERPREHLKTFAGF
;
A
#
# COMPACT_ATOMS: atom_id res chain seq x y z
N MET A 1 0.12 14.30 -14.88
CA MET A 1 -0.27 15.67 -15.35
C MET A 1 0.17 16.60 -14.23
N GLU A 2 1.32 17.22 -14.45
CA GLU A 2 1.87 18.21 -13.54
C GLU A 2 0.98 19.45 -13.55
N GLY A 3 0.30 19.70 -12.44
CA GLY A 3 -0.33 20.98 -12.19
C GLY A 3 0.74 22.03 -11.91
N GLN A 4 1.18 22.72 -12.95
CA GLN A 4 1.91 23.97 -12.80
C GLN A 4 1.01 24.94 -12.03
N ILE A 5 1.32 25.14 -10.74
CA ILE A 5 0.85 26.31 -10.00
C ILE A 5 1.50 27.51 -10.70
N LEU A 6 0.76 28.12 -11.63
CA LEU A 6 1.07 29.45 -12.10
C LEU A 6 0.99 30.38 -10.90
N LEU A 7 2.13 30.69 -10.31
CA LEU A 7 2.29 31.85 -9.42
C LEU A 7 1.75 33.05 -10.21
N ALA A 8 0.57 33.51 -9.80
CA ALA A 8 0.00 34.76 -10.29
C ALA A 8 1.07 35.82 -10.11
N GLY A 9 1.59 36.32 -11.22
CA GLY A 9 2.58 37.38 -11.21
C GLY A 9 2.11 38.51 -10.32
N SER A 10 2.99 39.00 -9.47
CA SER A 10 2.78 40.19 -8.66
C SER A 10 2.56 41.36 -9.64
N VAL A 11 1.29 41.66 -9.90
CA VAL A 11 0.92 42.90 -10.61
C VAL A 11 1.32 44.04 -9.68
N SER A 12 2.28 44.87 -10.13
CA SER A 12 2.66 46.06 -9.39
C SER A 12 1.44 46.98 -9.25
N PRO A 13 1.24 47.65 -8.09
CA PRO A 13 0.14 48.61 -7.93
C PRO A 13 0.15 49.72 -9.00
N ASP A 14 1.29 49.98 -9.64
CA ASP A 14 1.47 51.01 -10.64
C ASP A 14 1.04 50.56 -12.08
N ASP A 15 0.75 49.26 -12.28
CA ASP A 15 0.33 48.71 -13.59
C ASP A 15 -1.21 48.60 -13.71
N LEU A 16 -1.99 49.02 -12.71
CA LEU A 16 -3.43 49.00 -12.72
C LEU A 16 -3.96 50.30 -13.37
N GLU A 17 -4.35 50.24 -14.64
CA GLU A 17 -5.12 51.32 -15.27
C GLU A 17 -6.52 51.35 -14.64
N LEU A 18 -6.77 52.35 -13.79
CA LEU A 18 -8.07 52.55 -13.15
C LEU A 18 -9.03 53.26 -14.11
N PRO A 19 -10.30 52.82 -14.23
CA PRO A 19 -11.30 53.50 -15.04
C PRO A 19 -11.49 54.95 -14.59
N VAL A 20 -11.58 55.86 -15.53
CA VAL A 20 -11.75 57.30 -15.24
C VAL A 20 -13.22 57.68 -14.95
N ASP A 21 -14.16 56.89 -15.50
CA ASP A 21 -15.58 57.10 -15.26
C ASP A 21 -16.01 56.64 -13.85
N PRO A 22 -16.71 57.49 -13.05
CA PRO A 22 -17.14 57.13 -11.68
C PRO A 22 -18.05 55.88 -11.59
N ALA A 23 -18.82 55.58 -12.62
CA ALA A 23 -19.68 54.40 -12.62
C ALA A 23 -18.85 53.12 -12.87
N GLU A 24 -17.90 53.15 -13.80
CA GLU A 24 -16.97 52.05 -14.07
C GLU A 24 -16.01 51.80 -12.89
N LEU A 25 -15.57 52.87 -12.22
CA LEU A 25 -14.70 52.78 -11.00
C LEU A 25 -15.42 52.08 -9.87
N ARG A 26 -16.72 52.36 -9.68
CA ARG A 26 -17.55 51.65 -8.64
C ARG A 26 -17.73 50.18 -9.00
N ALA A 27 -17.99 49.86 -10.27
CA ALA A 27 -18.12 48.48 -10.73
C ALA A 27 -16.82 47.70 -10.55
N PHE A 28 -15.70 48.32 -10.90
CA PHE A 28 -14.36 47.74 -10.70
C PHE A 28 -14.05 47.49 -9.20
N ALA A 29 -14.32 48.45 -8.35
CA ALA A 29 -14.11 48.30 -6.89
C ALA A 29 -14.99 47.19 -6.31
N ALA A 30 -16.26 47.08 -6.75
CA ALA A 30 -17.15 46.02 -6.33
C ALA A 30 -16.67 44.62 -6.80
N ALA A 31 -16.16 44.52 -8.03
CA ALA A 31 -15.58 43.28 -8.55
C ALA A 31 -14.31 42.86 -7.79
N MET A 32 -13.44 43.81 -7.46
CA MET A 32 -12.24 43.55 -6.68
C MET A 32 -12.55 43.11 -5.24
N LEU A 33 -13.55 43.75 -4.60
CA LEU A 33 -14.05 43.35 -3.29
C LEU A 33 -14.65 41.93 -3.31
N ALA A 34 -15.47 41.62 -4.32
CA ALA A 34 -16.04 40.29 -4.47
C ALA A 34 -14.95 39.22 -4.67
N ARG A 35 -13.90 39.54 -5.46
CA ARG A 35 -12.76 38.64 -5.66
C ARG A 35 -11.93 38.46 -4.38
N ALA A 36 -11.72 39.50 -3.59
CA ALA A 36 -11.04 39.41 -2.32
C ALA A 36 -11.79 38.54 -1.32
N VAL A 37 -13.11 38.74 -1.17
CA VAL A 37 -13.98 37.90 -0.32
C VAL A 37 -13.98 36.46 -0.78
N ALA A 38 -14.08 36.17 -2.07
CA ALA A 38 -14.01 34.81 -2.60
C ALA A 38 -12.64 34.16 -2.33
N SER A 39 -11.55 34.90 -2.45
CA SER A 39 -10.20 34.44 -2.13
C SER A 39 -10.03 34.13 -0.62
N GLU A 40 -10.56 34.95 0.26
CA GLU A 40 -10.55 34.71 1.70
C GLU A 40 -11.36 33.47 2.08
N GLN A 41 -12.55 33.30 1.46
CA GLN A 41 -13.37 32.11 1.67
C GLN A 41 -12.69 30.83 1.18
N ALA A 42 -12.04 30.87 0.00
CA ALA A 42 -11.28 29.76 -0.52
C ALA A 42 -10.11 29.38 0.40
N LEU A 43 -9.37 30.39 0.89
CA LEU A 43 -8.26 30.18 1.83
C LEU A 43 -8.74 29.60 3.17
N ALA A 44 -9.90 30.05 3.67
CA ALA A 44 -10.48 29.53 4.89
C ALA A 44 -10.90 28.05 4.71
N ALA A 45 -11.52 27.72 3.57
CA ALA A 45 -11.88 26.34 3.25
C ALA A 45 -10.65 25.42 3.10
N GLU A 46 -9.59 25.91 2.48
CA GLU A 46 -8.33 25.17 2.36
C GLU A 46 -7.66 24.92 3.73
N ARG A 47 -7.69 25.92 4.61
CA ARG A 47 -7.18 25.76 5.98
C ARG A 47 -7.96 24.71 6.77
N THR A 48 -9.30 24.73 6.70
CA THR A 48 -10.12 23.71 7.38
C THR A 48 -9.85 22.32 6.84
N ALA A 49 -9.76 22.16 5.52
CA ALA A 49 -9.40 20.88 4.90
C ALA A 49 -8.00 20.39 5.30
N HIS A 50 -7.05 21.29 5.42
CA HIS A 50 -5.70 20.97 5.87
C HIS A 50 -5.68 20.55 7.36
N ASP A 51 -6.43 21.24 8.22
CA ASP A 51 -6.51 20.87 9.63
C ASP A 51 -7.19 19.51 9.82
N GLU A 52 -8.28 19.21 9.09
CA GLU A 52 -8.91 17.87 9.09
C GLU A 52 -7.95 16.78 8.62
N THR A 53 -7.16 17.04 7.58
CA THR A 53 -6.18 16.04 7.08
C THR A 53 -5.07 15.81 8.10
N ARG A 54 -4.63 16.85 8.80
CA ARG A 54 -3.63 16.74 9.88
C ARG A 54 -4.15 15.91 11.05
N GLU A 55 -5.38 16.18 11.51
CA GLU A 55 -5.99 15.39 12.58
C GLU A 55 -6.15 13.91 12.22
N ARG A 56 -6.56 13.60 10.98
CA ARG A 56 -6.63 12.23 10.48
C ARG A 56 -5.26 11.56 10.45
N LEU A 57 -4.22 12.28 10.05
CA LEU A 57 -2.85 11.78 10.03
C LEU A 57 -2.34 11.48 11.43
N GLU A 58 -2.57 12.38 12.39
CA GLU A 58 -2.19 12.17 13.79
C GLU A 58 -2.93 10.98 14.42
N ALA A 59 -4.22 10.84 14.15
CA ALA A 59 -5.01 9.69 14.60
C ALA A 59 -4.49 8.37 14.01
N ALA A 60 -4.16 8.35 12.72
CA ALA A 60 -3.59 7.18 12.04
C ALA A 60 -2.21 6.81 12.63
N GLN A 61 -1.33 7.78 12.86
CA GLN A 61 -0.03 7.56 13.48
C GLN A 61 -0.13 7.01 14.90
N ASN A 62 -1.10 7.50 15.68
CA ASN A 62 -1.34 6.99 17.02
C ASN A 62 -1.88 5.55 16.98
N SER A 63 -2.76 5.23 16.04
CA SER A 63 -3.24 3.86 15.83
C SER A 63 -2.10 2.91 15.49
N ILE A 64 -1.20 3.29 14.58
CA ILE A 64 0.00 2.52 14.22
C ILE A 64 0.87 2.24 15.45
N LYS A 65 1.12 3.23 16.30
CA LYS A 65 1.89 3.05 17.54
C LYS A 65 1.23 2.06 18.50
N LEU A 66 -0.08 2.14 18.66
CA LEU A 66 -0.83 1.22 19.53
C LEU A 66 -0.79 -0.22 18.99
N THR A 67 -0.94 -0.40 17.68
CA THR A 67 -0.85 -1.71 17.03
C THR A 67 0.55 -2.30 17.19
N ALA A 68 1.59 -1.51 17.04
CA ALA A 68 2.97 -1.94 17.27
C ALA A 68 3.19 -2.46 18.70
N LEU A 69 2.66 -1.77 19.70
CA LEU A 69 2.73 -2.21 21.11
C LEU A 69 1.96 -3.53 21.34
N GLN A 70 0.81 -3.71 20.69
CA GLN A 70 0.05 -4.97 20.75
C GLN A 70 0.81 -6.13 20.13
N ILE A 71 1.43 -5.92 18.98
CA ILE A 71 2.29 -6.90 18.29
C ILE A 71 3.41 -7.36 19.23
N GLU A 72 4.14 -6.43 19.86
CA GLU A 72 5.21 -6.78 20.80
C GLU A 72 4.70 -7.56 22.02
N LYS A 73 3.54 -7.18 22.57
CA LYS A 73 2.89 -7.92 23.66
C LYS A 73 2.58 -9.37 23.26
N PHE A 74 2.04 -9.59 22.07
CA PHE A 74 1.70 -10.93 21.60
C PHE A 74 2.95 -11.76 21.27
N LYS A 75 4.01 -11.16 20.75
CA LYS A 75 5.32 -11.83 20.57
C LYS A 75 5.87 -12.36 21.90
N VAL A 76 5.80 -11.57 22.96
CA VAL A 76 6.23 -11.98 24.30
C VAL A 76 5.37 -13.13 24.84
N GLN A 77 4.04 -13.06 24.67
CA GLN A 77 3.12 -14.13 25.08
C GLN A 77 3.40 -15.43 24.32
N LEU A 78 3.58 -15.35 23.00
CA LEU A 78 3.91 -16.50 22.16
C LEU A 78 5.25 -17.14 22.56
N ALA A 79 6.26 -16.33 22.83
CA ALA A 79 7.55 -16.82 23.31
C ALA A 79 7.41 -17.55 24.66
N ARG A 80 6.54 -17.07 25.55
CA ARG A 80 6.22 -17.73 26.83
C ARG A 80 5.51 -19.07 26.62
N LEU A 81 4.49 -19.13 25.78
CA LEU A 81 3.77 -20.38 25.46
C LEU A 81 4.69 -21.42 24.83
N ARG A 82 5.55 -21.01 23.89
CA ARG A 82 6.54 -21.91 23.27
C ARG A 82 7.53 -22.49 24.28
N ARG A 83 7.93 -21.75 25.32
CA ARG A 83 8.80 -22.26 26.41
C ARG A 83 8.06 -23.26 27.29
N MET A 84 6.75 -23.13 27.50
CA MET A 84 5.94 -24.02 28.31
C MET A 84 5.53 -25.32 27.62
N LYS A 85 5.82 -25.49 26.32
CA LYS A 85 5.41 -26.63 25.48
C LYS A 85 6.05 -27.98 25.86
N PHE A 86 6.93 -28.05 26.85
CA PHE A 86 7.58 -29.27 27.33
C PHE A 86 6.84 -29.86 28.54
N GLY A 87 5.63 -30.48 28.33
CA GLY A 87 4.86 -31.13 29.38
C GLY A 87 3.56 -31.77 28.88
N GLN A 88 2.89 -32.54 29.75
CA GLN A 88 1.66 -33.31 29.45
C GLN A 88 0.40 -32.51 29.02
N SER A 89 0.47 -31.19 28.95
CA SER A 89 -0.62 -30.30 28.48
C SER A 89 -0.39 -29.78 27.06
N SER A 90 0.35 -30.51 26.23
CA SER A 90 0.93 -29.96 24.98
C SER A 90 -0.08 -29.60 23.88
N GLU A 91 -1.21 -30.31 23.75
CA GLU A 91 -2.17 -30.06 22.66
C GLU A 91 -2.95 -28.76 22.85
N ARG A 92 -3.42 -28.47 24.06
CA ARG A 92 -4.14 -27.23 24.35
C ARG A 92 -3.24 -26.01 24.23
N LEU A 93 -2.01 -26.11 24.74
CA LEU A 93 -1.01 -25.04 24.61
C LEU A 93 -0.54 -24.85 23.15
N ALA A 94 -0.51 -25.93 22.38
CA ALA A 94 -0.22 -25.83 20.94
C ALA A 94 -1.34 -25.11 20.19
N ALA A 95 -2.62 -25.47 20.43
CA ALA A 95 -3.75 -24.79 19.82
C ALA A 95 -3.83 -23.30 20.21
N GLU A 96 -3.54 -22.97 21.48
CA GLU A 96 -3.49 -21.58 21.95
C GLU A 96 -2.35 -20.81 21.29
N ALA A 97 -1.18 -21.43 21.10
CA ALA A 97 -0.06 -20.82 20.40
C ALA A 97 -0.37 -20.60 18.91
N ASP A 98 -0.97 -21.58 18.21
CA ASP A 98 -1.38 -21.47 16.82
C ASP A 98 -2.44 -20.36 16.64
N GLN A 99 -3.39 -20.24 17.56
CA GLN A 99 -4.38 -19.16 17.56
C GLN A 99 -3.74 -17.78 17.75
N LEU A 100 -2.77 -17.69 18.65
CA LEU A 100 -2.05 -16.45 18.90
C LEU A 100 -1.17 -16.06 17.68
N GLU A 101 -0.60 -17.06 16.99
CA GLU A 101 0.16 -16.84 15.74
C GLU A 101 -0.73 -16.25 14.65
N LEU A 102 -1.94 -16.77 14.44
CA LEU A 102 -2.88 -16.23 13.46
C LEU A 102 -3.26 -14.77 13.78
N THR A 103 -3.56 -14.48 15.06
CA THR A 103 -3.87 -13.10 15.48
C THR A 103 -2.69 -12.16 15.24
N LEU A 104 -1.48 -12.64 15.50
CA LEU A 104 -0.27 -11.84 15.28
C LEU A 104 -0.02 -11.58 13.78
N GLU A 105 -0.29 -12.57 12.91
CA GLU A 105 -0.20 -12.41 11.45
C GLU A 105 -1.15 -11.31 10.94
N ASP A 106 -2.39 -11.31 11.43
CA ASP A 106 -3.39 -10.33 11.01
C ASP A 106 -3.03 -8.92 11.50
N LEU A 107 -2.57 -8.77 12.76
CA LEU A 107 -2.13 -7.48 13.30
C LEU A 107 -0.88 -6.94 12.60
N GLU A 108 0.09 -7.79 12.25
CA GLU A 108 1.28 -7.38 11.50
C GLU A 108 0.90 -6.94 10.07
N ALA A 109 -0.05 -7.61 9.42
CA ALA A 109 -0.54 -7.21 8.11
C ALA A 109 -1.32 -5.88 8.15
N GLU A 110 -2.20 -5.69 9.15
CA GLU A 110 -2.92 -4.43 9.36
C GLU A 110 -1.96 -3.27 9.65
N HIS A 111 -0.94 -3.50 10.46
CA HIS A 111 0.09 -2.51 10.76
C HIS A 111 0.84 -2.07 9.51
N ALA A 112 1.30 -3.03 8.68
CA ALA A 112 2.00 -2.74 7.43
C ALA A 112 1.11 -2.00 6.42
N HIS A 113 -0.18 -2.34 6.34
CA HIS A 113 -1.14 -1.61 5.52
C HIS A 113 -1.31 -0.15 5.99
N ALA A 114 -1.47 0.05 7.31
CA ALA A 114 -1.62 1.39 7.90
C ALA A 114 -0.36 2.26 7.71
N GLU A 115 0.84 1.66 7.80
CA GLU A 115 2.09 2.37 7.49
C GLU A 115 2.12 2.85 6.05
N CYS A 116 1.70 2.03 5.08
CA CYS A 116 1.62 2.43 3.67
C CYS A 116 0.64 3.60 3.45
N LEU A 117 -0.51 3.62 4.14
CA LEU A 117 -1.47 4.71 4.06
C LEU A 117 -0.91 6.04 4.58
N VAL A 118 -0.16 6.01 5.70
CA VAL A 118 0.43 7.21 6.32
C VAL A 118 1.63 7.73 5.52
N GLU A 119 2.45 6.83 4.99
CA GLU A 119 3.64 7.21 4.23
C GLU A 119 3.32 7.72 2.82
N GLY A 120 2.10 7.52 2.32
CA GLY A 120 1.67 7.95 0.98
C GLY A 120 2.56 7.43 -0.15
N ARG A 121 3.21 6.29 0.06
CA ARG A 121 4.24 5.76 -0.84
C ARG A 121 3.67 5.30 -2.15
N VAL A 122 3.83 6.14 -3.15
CA VAL A 122 3.90 5.66 -4.54
C VAL A 122 5.22 4.87 -4.67
N PRO A 123 5.22 3.64 -5.18
CA PRO A 123 6.45 2.87 -5.33
C PRO A 123 7.35 3.52 -6.37
N ASN A 124 8.19 4.49 -6.07
CA ASN A 124 9.39 4.76 -6.86
C ASN A 124 10.14 6.10 -6.66
N ASP A 125 9.71 7.09 -5.88
CA ASP A 125 10.44 8.36 -5.87
C ASP A 125 10.64 8.95 -4.47
N ALA A 126 11.63 8.46 -3.71
CA ALA A 126 12.19 9.26 -2.62
C ALA A 126 13.72 9.08 -2.55
N PRO A 127 14.49 10.19 -2.58
CA PRO A 127 15.92 10.15 -2.32
C PRO A 127 16.16 9.66 -0.89
N ALA A 128 17.08 8.73 -0.73
CA ALA A 128 17.43 8.12 0.54
C ALA A 128 18.05 9.15 1.50
N THR A 129 17.25 9.75 2.35
CA THR A 129 17.76 10.35 3.59
C THR A 129 18.21 9.23 4.53
N ALA A 130 19.40 9.37 5.09
CA ALA A 130 20.07 8.37 5.90
C ALA A 130 19.23 7.95 7.12
N ALA A 131 18.49 6.85 6.98
CA ALA A 131 17.79 6.17 8.08
C ALA A 131 18.78 5.28 8.87
N PRO A 132 18.52 4.98 10.16
CA PRO A 132 19.36 4.11 10.97
C PRO A 132 19.58 2.77 10.25
N ARG A 133 20.82 2.26 10.29
CA ARG A 133 21.23 1.03 9.59
C ARG A 133 20.33 -0.13 10.04
N LYS A 134 19.36 -0.50 9.18
CA LYS A 134 18.57 -1.73 9.36
C LYS A 134 19.52 -2.94 9.29
N PRO A 135 19.27 -4.01 10.04
CA PRO A 135 20.09 -5.21 9.98
C PRO A 135 20.24 -5.69 8.53
N ARG A 136 21.48 -6.07 8.17
CA ARG A 136 21.82 -6.50 6.81
C ARG A 136 21.02 -7.77 6.48
N ARG A 137 20.23 -7.75 5.42
CA ARG A 137 19.43 -8.90 4.98
C ARG A 137 20.37 -10.06 4.63
N ALA A 138 20.03 -11.29 5.06
CA ALA A 138 20.75 -12.48 4.65
C ALA A 138 20.72 -12.62 3.10
N PRO A 139 21.80 -13.12 2.47
CA PRO A 139 21.80 -13.39 1.03
C PRO A 139 20.74 -14.44 0.69
N LEU A 140 20.25 -14.39 -0.55
CA LEU A 140 19.37 -15.46 -1.06
C LEU A 140 20.17 -16.74 -1.26
N PRO A 141 19.57 -17.95 -1.07
CA PRO A 141 20.27 -19.23 -1.18
C PRO A 141 20.96 -19.41 -2.54
N ASP A 142 22.21 -19.88 -2.53
CA ASP A 142 23.03 -20.01 -3.74
C ASP A 142 22.57 -21.11 -4.68
N HIS A 143 21.85 -22.14 -4.17
CA HIS A 143 21.35 -23.27 -4.95
C HIS A 143 20.18 -22.91 -5.86
N LEU A 144 19.55 -21.75 -5.68
CA LEU A 144 18.42 -21.34 -6.52
C LEU A 144 18.87 -20.89 -7.92
N PRO A 145 18.15 -21.25 -8.99
CA PRO A 145 18.42 -20.74 -10.32
C PRO A 145 18.29 -19.22 -10.34
N ARG A 146 19.20 -18.54 -11.02
CA ARG A 146 19.26 -17.09 -11.17
C ARG A 146 19.12 -16.72 -12.63
N ASP A 147 18.13 -15.87 -12.91
CA ASP A 147 18.01 -15.21 -14.20
C ASP A 147 18.56 -13.78 -14.06
N GLU A 148 19.43 -13.39 -14.96
CA GLU A 148 20.02 -12.04 -14.96
C GLU A 148 19.31 -11.16 -15.96
N ILE A 149 18.85 -9.99 -15.50
CA ILE A 149 18.26 -8.95 -16.33
C ILE A 149 19.17 -7.73 -16.28
N MET A 150 19.77 -7.40 -17.42
CA MET A 150 20.61 -6.22 -17.58
C MET A 150 19.74 -5.00 -17.91
N HIS A 151 19.91 -3.93 -17.12
CA HIS A 151 19.27 -2.65 -17.37
C HIS A 151 20.35 -1.65 -17.87
N PRO A 152 20.46 -1.42 -19.19
CA PRO A 152 21.47 -0.51 -19.71
C PRO A 152 21.21 0.93 -19.23
N ALA A 153 22.28 1.68 -19.00
CA ALA A 153 22.15 3.09 -18.69
C ALA A 153 21.64 3.86 -19.92
N PRO A 154 20.80 4.91 -19.73
CA PRO A 154 20.20 5.66 -20.85
C PRO A 154 21.24 6.36 -21.74
N ASP A 155 22.40 6.74 -21.18
CA ASP A 155 23.46 7.47 -21.89
C ASP A 155 24.61 6.56 -22.33
N ILE A 156 24.31 5.32 -22.75
CA ILE A 156 25.36 4.34 -23.14
C ILE A 156 26.15 4.80 -24.36
N ASP A 157 25.52 5.54 -25.26
CA ASP A 157 26.12 6.01 -26.51
C ASP A 157 26.85 7.36 -26.37
N GLY A 158 26.72 8.05 -25.23
CA GLY A 158 27.38 9.33 -24.97
C GLY A 158 26.75 10.11 -23.82
N CYS A 159 27.52 10.98 -23.20
CA CYS A 159 27.09 11.81 -22.11
C CYS A 159 26.05 12.83 -22.54
N SER A 160 24.85 12.81 -21.96
CA SER A 160 23.77 13.78 -22.24
C SER A 160 24.15 15.25 -21.89
N ALA A 161 25.11 15.45 -20.96
CA ALA A 161 25.53 16.78 -20.54
C ALA A 161 26.62 17.40 -21.43
N CYS A 162 27.54 16.62 -22.03
CA CYS A 162 28.67 17.16 -22.75
C CYS A 162 29.09 16.38 -24.01
N GLY A 163 28.37 15.32 -24.40
CA GLY A 163 28.67 14.46 -25.54
C GLY A 163 29.96 13.63 -25.43
N GLY A 164 30.59 13.58 -24.23
CA GLY A 164 31.81 12.80 -24.00
C GLY A 164 31.55 11.30 -23.90
N THR A 165 32.60 10.49 -24.02
CA THR A 165 32.50 9.02 -23.85
C THR A 165 32.21 8.63 -22.40
N MET A 166 31.32 7.64 -22.21
CA MET A 166 30.96 7.11 -20.90
C MET A 166 31.79 5.86 -20.57
N GLY A 167 32.37 5.81 -19.36
CA GLY A 167 33.08 4.65 -18.83
C GLY A 167 32.29 3.95 -17.73
N LYS A 168 32.44 2.63 -17.60
CA LYS A 168 31.79 1.86 -16.51
C LYS A 168 32.41 2.24 -15.18
N LEU A 169 31.64 2.84 -14.28
CA LEU A 169 32.04 3.21 -12.93
C LEU A 169 31.80 2.06 -11.93
N GLY A 170 30.76 1.26 -12.15
CA GLY A 170 30.35 0.16 -11.29
C GLY A 170 28.98 -0.36 -11.71
N GLU A 171 28.39 -1.19 -10.87
CA GLU A 171 27.04 -1.71 -11.07
C GLU A 171 26.32 -1.91 -9.74
N ASP A 172 25.01 -1.67 -9.73
CA ASP A 172 24.14 -2.06 -8.63
C ASP A 172 23.39 -3.33 -9.02
N VAL A 173 23.45 -4.32 -8.14
CA VAL A 173 22.76 -5.59 -8.32
C VAL A 173 21.65 -5.71 -7.29
N THR A 174 20.43 -5.97 -7.77
CA THR A 174 19.27 -6.26 -6.92
C THR A 174 18.77 -7.66 -7.25
N GLU A 175 18.68 -8.52 -6.24
CA GLU A 175 18.14 -9.87 -6.37
C GLU A 175 16.69 -9.90 -5.89
N VAL A 176 15.79 -10.45 -6.71
CA VAL A 176 14.36 -10.62 -6.45
C VAL A 176 14.04 -12.11 -6.43
N LEU A 177 13.39 -12.57 -5.36
CA LEU A 177 12.94 -13.94 -5.24
C LEU A 177 11.57 -14.09 -5.91
N GLU A 178 11.47 -14.99 -6.88
CA GLU A 178 10.23 -15.28 -7.59
C GLU A 178 9.79 -16.72 -7.33
N TYR A 179 8.47 -16.94 -7.22
CA TYR A 179 7.89 -18.28 -7.14
C TYR A 179 7.31 -18.65 -8.50
N VAL A 180 7.90 -19.69 -9.09
CA VAL A 180 7.34 -20.35 -10.27
C VAL A 180 6.71 -21.65 -9.79
N PRO A 181 5.47 -22.03 -10.18
CA PRO A 181 4.82 -23.23 -9.66
C PRO A 181 5.76 -24.43 -9.57
N GLY A 182 5.97 -24.92 -8.33
CA GLY A 182 6.88 -26.03 -8.03
C GLY A 182 8.35 -25.68 -7.78
N ARG A 183 8.78 -24.40 -7.85
CA ARG A 183 10.16 -24.00 -7.51
C ARG A 183 10.31 -22.49 -7.26
N PHE A 184 11.29 -22.13 -6.45
CA PHE A 184 11.77 -20.75 -6.35
C PHE A 184 12.79 -20.43 -7.44
N ARG A 185 12.79 -19.17 -7.87
CA ARG A 185 13.74 -18.60 -8.83
C ARG A 185 14.21 -17.23 -8.33
N VAL A 186 15.46 -16.91 -8.55
CA VAL A 186 16.00 -15.58 -8.27
C VAL A 186 16.18 -14.80 -9.56
N THR A 187 15.56 -13.62 -9.64
CA THR A 187 15.81 -12.67 -10.73
C THR A 187 16.83 -11.65 -10.26
N ARG A 188 17.95 -11.60 -10.95
CA ARG A 188 19.05 -10.69 -10.64
C ARG A 188 19.00 -9.49 -11.57
N HIS A 189 18.63 -8.33 -11.04
CA HIS A 189 18.62 -7.08 -11.79
C HIS A 189 19.98 -6.40 -11.69
N VAL A 190 20.68 -6.29 -12.81
CA VAL A 190 22.00 -5.63 -12.88
C VAL A 190 21.83 -4.27 -13.53
N ARG A 191 22.29 -3.21 -12.87
CA ARG A 191 22.22 -1.83 -13.33
C ARG A 191 23.65 -1.23 -13.35
N PRO A 192 24.35 -1.23 -14.49
CA PRO A 192 25.64 -0.61 -14.61
C PRO A 192 25.56 0.89 -14.32
N LYS A 193 26.56 1.42 -13.66
CA LYS A 193 26.80 2.86 -13.49
C LYS A 193 27.87 3.27 -14.50
N LEU A 194 27.55 4.27 -15.29
CA LEU A 194 28.47 4.87 -16.24
C LEU A 194 28.89 6.25 -15.75
N SER A 195 30.14 6.60 -15.91
CA SER A 195 30.66 7.94 -15.68
C SER A 195 31.21 8.53 -16.99
N CYS A 196 31.01 9.82 -17.20
CA CYS A 196 31.59 10.53 -18.32
C CYS A 196 33.05 10.90 -18.03
N ASN A 197 33.96 10.51 -18.91
CA ASN A 197 35.40 10.79 -18.76
C ASN A 197 35.74 12.28 -18.94
N ARG A 198 34.77 13.12 -19.35
CA ARG A 198 34.99 14.54 -19.65
C ARG A 198 34.37 15.49 -18.61
N CYS A 199 33.23 15.16 -18.04
CA CYS A 199 32.50 16.05 -17.12
C CYS A 199 32.03 15.36 -15.83
N ASP A 200 32.49 14.13 -15.57
CA ASP A 200 32.14 13.30 -14.37
C ASP A 200 30.63 13.07 -14.14
N ALA A 201 29.79 13.40 -15.13
CA ALA A 201 28.36 13.10 -15.04
C ALA A 201 28.15 11.59 -14.94
N ILE A 202 27.26 11.16 -13.99
CA ILE A 202 26.93 9.75 -13.76
C ILE A 202 25.57 9.44 -14.36
N SER A 203 25.49 8.36 -15.12
CA SER A 203 24.25 7.81 -15.70
C SER A 203 24.03 6.38 -15.23
N GLN A 204 22.80 6.06 -14.84
CA GLN A 204 22.36 4.72 -14.43
C GLN A 204 20.87 4.53 -14.73
N ALA A 205 20.49 3.31 -15.14
CA ALA A 205 19.07 2.98 -15.29
C ALA A 205 18.33 3.08 -13.95
N PRO A 206 17.05 3.49 -13.94
CA PRO A 206 16.24 3.49 -12.73
C PRO A 206 16.12 2.09 -12.14
N ALA A 207 15.85 1.99 -10.82
CA ALA A 207 15.58 0.71 -10.20
C ALA A 207 14.29 0.08 -10.77
N PRO A 208 14.21 -1.26 -10.93
CA PRO A 208 12.99 -1.91 -11.35
C PRO A 208 11.87 -1.62 -10.33
N GLY A 209 10.65 -1.35 -10.83
CA GLY A 209 9.47 -1.21 -10.00
C GLY A 209 9.10 -2.55 -9.38
N LEU A 210 9.27 -2.69 -8.07
CA LEU A 210 8.84 -3.85 -7.32
C LEU A 210 7.50 -3.57 -6.63
N PRO A 211 6.58 -4.55 -6.55
CA PRO A 211 5.31 -4.38 -5.84
C PRO A 211 5.49 -3.95 -4.38
N VAL A 212 6.50 -4.49 -3.72
CA VAL A 212 6.92 -4.11 -2.37
C VAL A 212 8.20 -3.28 -2.49
N PRO A 213 8.18 -1.99 -2.13
CA PRO A 213 9.36 -1.13 -2.22
C PRO A 213 10.51 -1.69 -1.40
N ARG A 214 11.71 -1.77 -2.00
CA ARG A 214 12.90 -2.38 -1.39
C ARG A 214 12.69 -3.83 -0.94
N GLY A 215 11.60 -4.48 -1.38
CA GLY A 215 11.33 -5.89 -1.14
C GLY A 215 12.27 -6.80 -1.94
N ARG A 216 12.18 -8.10 -1.66
CA ARG A 216 12.84 -9.16 -2.43
C ARG A 216 11.83 -10.11 -3.07
N ALA A 217 10.54 -9.94 -2.77
CA ALA A 217 9.49 -10.74 -3.37
C ALA A 217 9.14 -10.20 -4.74
N GLY A 218 9.20 -11.06 -5.73
CA GLY A 218 8.63 -10.80 -7.05
C GLY A 218 7.10 -10.92 -7.04
N PRO A 219 6.42 -10.42 -8.08
CA PRO A 219 4.96 -10.42 -8.15
C PRO A 219 4.35 -11.84 -8.06
N GLY A 220 4.98 -12.85 -8.65
CA GLY A 220 4.51 -14.23 -8.57
C GLY A 220 4.60 -14.82 -7.17
N LEU A 221 5.67 -14.54 -6.42
CA LEU A 221 5.78 -14.97 -5.03
C LEU A 221 4.73 -14.29 -4.15
N LEU A 222 4.50 -12.99 -4.31
CA LEU A 222 3.44 -12.27 -3.59
C LEU A 222 2.06 -12.84 -3.89
N ALA A 223 1.75 -13.07 -5.17
CA ALA A 223 0.49 -13.68 -5.59
C ALA A 223 0.31 -15.07 -4.97
N HIS A 224 1.37 -15.90 -4.95
CA HIS A 224 1.33 -17.23 -4.36
C HIS A 224 1.04 -17.17 -2.85
N VAL A 225 1.72 -16.28 -2.10
CA VAL A 225 1.49 -16.12 -0.65
C VAL A 225 0.06 -15.67 -0.36
N ILE A 226 -0.47 -14.72 -1.15
CA ILE A 226 -1.84 -14.20 -0.99
C ILE A 226 -2.87 -15.28 -1.29
N VAL A 227 -2.77 -15.96 -2.44
CA VAL A 227 -3.70 -17.03 -2.84
C VAL A 227 -3.67 -18.16 -1.83
N SER A 228 -2.49 -18.63 -1.44
CA SER A 228 -2.35 -19.70 -0.44
C SER A 228 -2.98 -19.32 0.90
N LYS A 229 -2.87 -18.05 1.35
CA LYS A 229 -3.49 -17.62 2.61
C LYS A 229 -5.01 -17.51 2.50
N PHE A 230 -5.52 -16.83 1.47
CA PHE A 230 -6.92 -16.42 1.43
C PHE A 230 -7.82 -17.36 0.62
N ALA A 231 -7.30 -18.04 -0.40
CA ALA A 231 -8.06 -19.01 -1.20
C ALA A 231 -7.85 -20.45 -0.68
N ASP A 232 -6.62 -20.82 -0.32
CA ASP A 232 -6.28 -22.18 0.12
C ASP A 232 -6.29 -22.33 1.65
N HIS A 233 -6.62 -21.27 2.40
CA HIS A 233 -6.67 -21.23 3.86
C HIS A 233 -5.38 -21.70 4.55
N LEU A 234 -4.22 -21.44 3.93
CA LEU A 234 -2.92 -21.85 4.44
C LEU A 234 -2.27 -20.71 5.24
N PRO A 235 -2.20 -20.80 6.58
CA PRO A 235 -1.61 -19.76 7.42
C PRO A 235 -0.16 -19.48 7.07
N LEU A 236 0.32 -18.26 7.31
CA LEU A 236 1.67 -17.84 6.96
C LEU A 236 2.75 -18.65 7.69
N TYR A 237 2.50 -19.06 8.94
CA TYR A 237 3.45 -19.89 9.68
C TYR A 237 3.65 -21.26 9.02
N ARG A 238 2.60 -21.86 8.42
CA ARG A 238 2.71 -23.09 7.66
C ARG A 238 3.41 -22.89 6.32
N GLN A 239 3.12 -21.78 5.63
CA GLN A 239 3.85 -21.41 4.41
C GLN A 239 5.34 -21.25 4.69
N SER A 240 5.72 -20.56 5.79
CA SER A 240 7.12 -20.43 6.22
C SER A 240 7.79 -21.79 6.40
N GLN A 241 7.11 -22.78 7.02
CA GLN A 241 7.64 -24.12 7.19
C GLN A 241 7.75 -24.90 5.87
N ILE A 242 6.83 -24.69 4.92
CA ILE A 242 6.88 -25.30 3.59
C ILE A 242 8.09 -24.78 2.83
N TYR A 243 8.27 -23.46 2.78
CA TYR A 243 9.39 -22.82 2.07
C TYR A 243 10.75 -23.18 2.69
N ALA A 244 10.82 -23.31 4.02
CA ALA A 244 12.05 -23.77 4.69
C ALA A 244 12.46 -25.18 4.28
N ARG A 245 11.49 -26.10 4.01
CA ARG A 245 11.80 -27.44 3.47
C ARG A 245 12.32 -27.39 2.03
N GLU A 246 11.99 -26.35 1.28
CA GLU A 246 12.52 -26.07 -0.05
C GLU A 246 13.83 -25.28 -0.03
N GLY A 247 14.39 -25.07 1.17
CA GLY A 247 15.65 -24.35 1.37
C GLY A 247 15.55 -22.82 1.29
N VAL A 248 14.34 -22.27 1.37
CA VAL A 248 14.11 -20.82 1.35
C VAL A 248 13.49 -20.37 2.66
N GLU A 249 14.26 -19.65 3.47
CA GLU A 249 13.78 -19.13 4.75
C GLU A 249 13.11 -17.77 4.58
N ILE A 250 11.79 -17.76 4.74
CA ILE A 250 10.98 -16.53 4.77
C ILE A 250 10.22 -16.52 6.10
N SER A 251 10.47 -15.48 6.89
CA SER A 251 9.80 -15.36 8.18
C SER A 251 8.30 -15.06 8.01
N ARG A 252 7.50 -15.51 8.95
CA ARG A 252 6.06 -15.20 9.00
C ARG A 252 5.81 -13.69 8.99
N SER A 253 6.54 -12.92 9.82
CA SER A 253 6.40 -11.46 9.89
C SER A 253 6.75 -10.76 8.56
N THR A 254 7.75 -11.26 7.82
CA THR A 254 8.04 -10.75 6.48
C THR A 254 6.86 -10.96 5.52
N MET A 255 6.22 -12.13 5.56
CA MET A 255 5.04 -12.39 4.72
C MET A 255 3.82 -11.58 5.16
N ALA A 256 3.62 -11.36 6.47
CA ALA A 256 2.55 -10.50 6.98
C ALA A 256 2.73 -9.05 6.51
N ASP A 257 3.96 -8.52 6.58
CA ASP A 257 4.33 -7.22 6.04
C ASP A 257 4.04 -7.10 4.52
N TRP A 258 4.38 -8.15 3.75
CA TRP A 258 4.04 -8.20 2.32
C TRP A 258 2.52 -8.18 2.07
N LEU A 259 1.72 -8.87 2.89
CA LEU A 259 0.26 -8.87 2.77
C LEU A 259 -0.31 -7.47 3.00
N GLY A 260 0.16 -6.76 4.04
CA GLY A 260 -0.26 -5.39 4.31
C GLY A 260 0.05 -4.44 3.14
N GLN A 261 1.28 -4.50 2.64
CA GLN A 261 1.70 -3.68 1.49
C GLN A 261 0.96 -4.05 0.20
N ALA A 262 0.73 -5.34 -0.06
CA ALA A 262 -0.03 -5.80 -1.21
C ALA A 262 -1.52 -5.38 -1.12
N SER A 263 -2.11 -5.41 0.07
CA SER A 263 -3.47 -4.92 0.31
C SER A 263 -3.61 -3.45 -0.08
N TRP A 264 -2.66 -2.61 0.35
CA TRP A 264 -2.61 -1.21 -0.06
C TRP A 264 -2.43 -1.04 -1.58
N LEU A 265 -1.51 -1.82 -2.18
CA LEU A 265 -1.26 -1.76 -3.64
C LEU A 265 -2.49 -2.15 -4.46
N LEU A 266 -3.32 -3.08 -3.97
CA LEU A 266 -4.52 -3.56 -4.64
C LEU A 266 -5.74 -2.66 -4.39
N GLN A 267 -5.67 -1.71 -3.46
CA GLN A 267 -6.80 -0.84 -3.11
C GLN A 267 -7.42 -0.12 -4.33
N PRO A 268 -6.66 0.43 -5.30
CA PRO A 268 -7.25 1.06 -6.49
C PRO A 268 -8.12 0.10 -7.33
N LEU A 269 -7.79 -1.21 -7.36
CA LEU A 269 -8.63 -2.20 -8.03
C LEU A 269 -9.93 -2.44 -7.26
N VAL A 270 -9.86 -2.52 -5.93
CA VAL A 270 -11.05 -2.65 -5.07
C VAL A 270 -11.96 -1.45 -5.23
N ASP A 271 -11.40 -0.23 -5.30
CA ASP A 271 -12.17 1.00 -5.52
C ASP A 271 -12.85 1.00 -6.90
N ARG A 272 -12.16 0.56 -7.95
CA ARG A 272 -12.76 0.42 -9.30
C ARG A 272 -13.87 -0.64 -9.33
N ILE A 273 -13.71 -1.74 -8.60
CA ILE A 273 -14.78 -2.74 -8.44
C ILE A 273 -15.97 -2.13 -7.69
N ALA A 274 -15.70 -1.38 -6.62
CA ALA A 274 -16.74 -0.68 -5.86
C ALA A 274 -17.52 0.31 -6.75
N ASP A 275 -16.82 1.15 -7.52
CA ASP A 275 -17.44 2.08 -8.48
C ASP A 275 -18.35 1.34 -9.47
N HIS A 276 -17.83 0.23 -10.05
CA HIS A 276 -18.60 -0.56 -11.00
C HIS A 276 -19.86 -1.19 -10.37
N VAL A 277 -19.73 -1.73 -9.16
CA VAL A 277 -20.85 -2.33 -8.42
C VAL A 277 -21.89 -1.26 -8.07
N MET A 278 -21.45 -0.12 -7.51
CA MET A 278 -22.34 0.97 -7.08
C MET A 278 -23.04 1.72 -8.25
N ALA A 279 -22.48 1.65 -9.45
CA ALA A 279 -23.11 2.19 -10.66
C ALA A 279 -24.27 1.32 -11.20
N SER A 280 -24.60 0.20 -10.57
CA SER A 280 -25.72 -0.65 -10.96
C SER A 280 -27.07 0.03 -10.63
N VAL A 281 -28.08 -0.22 -11.46
CA VAL A 281 -29.46 0.20 -11.18
C VAL A 281 -30.06 -0.65 -10.03
N LYS A 282 -29.61 -1.89 -9.90
CA LYS A 282 -30.06 -2.86 -8.90
C LYS A 282 -28.89 -3.59 -8.29
N LEU A 283 -28.88 -3.73 -6.97
CA LEU A 283 -27.93 -4.55 -6.23
C LEU A 283 -28.63 -5.68 -5.48
N HIS A 284 -27.96 -6.80 -5.38
CA HIS A 284 -28.28 -7.85 -4.44
C HIS A 284 -27.32 -7.71 -3.26
N ALA A 285 -27.86 -7.70 -2.05
CA ALA A 285 -27.06 -7.56 -0.83
C ALA A 285 -27.41 -8.66 0.16
N ASP A 286 -26.38 -9.21 0.80
CA ASP A 286 -26.53 -10.19 1.87
C ASP A 286 -25.41 -10.02 2.89
N ASP A 287 -25.57 -10.60 4.09
CA ASP A 287 -24.55 -10.60 5.12
C ASP A 287 -24.30 -12.01 5.68
N THR A 288 -23.05 -12.40 5.80
CA THR A 288 -22.62 -13.67 6.36
C THR A 288 -21.96 -13.42 7.72
N PRO A 289 -22.36 -14.16 8.80
CA PRO A 289 -21.65 -14.11 10.06
C PRO A 289 -20.27 -14.76 9.93
N VAL A 290 -19.24 -14.07 10.41
CA VAL A 290 -17.88 -14.59 10.43
C VAL A 290 -17.34 -14.58 11.86
N PRO A 291 -16.76 -15.69 12.35
CA PRO A 291 -16.11 -15.71 13.65
C PRO A 291 -14.81 -14.91 13.58
N VAL A 292 -14.66 -13.96 14.49
CA VAL A 292 -13.48 -13.09 14.57
C VAL A 292 -12.81 -13.35 15.92
N LEU A 293 -11.49 -13.49 15.90
CA LEU A 293 -10.72 -13.67 17.12
C LEU A 293 -10.87 -12.44 18.03
N ALA A 294 -11.21 -12.67 19.30
CA ALA A 294 -11.28 -11.63 20.32
C ALA A 294 -10.23 -11.88 21.39
N PRO A 295 -8.98 -11.45 21.18
CA PRO A 295 -7.87 -11.73 22.08
C PRO A 295 -8.16 -11.29 23.52
N GLY A 296 -7.83 -12.14 24.49
CA GLY A 296 -8.05 -11.88 25.92
C GLY A 296 -9.43 -12.21 26.45
N THR A 297 -10.41 -12.59 25.61
CA THR A 297 -11.77 -12.96 26.05
C THR A 297 -12.00 -14.47 26.13
N GLY A 298 -11.11 -15.28 25.54
CA GLY A 298 -11.27 -16.74 25.42
C GLY A 298 -12.44 -17.17 24.52
N LYS A 299 -13.03 -16.24 23.77
CA LYS A 299 -14.17 -16.45 22.86
C LYS A 299 -13.92 -15.75 21.54
N THR A 300 -14.65 -16.16 20.49
CA THR A 300 -14.73 -15.42 19.24
C THR A 300 -15.86 -14.40 19.31
N ALA A 301 -15.66 -13.22 18.73
CA ALA A 301 -16.72 -12.27 18.40
C ALA A 301 -17.34 -12.65 17.04
N THR A 302 -18.59 -12.26 16.83
CA THR A 302 -19.24 -12.46 15.52
C THR A 302 -19.21 -11.17 14.75
N GLY A 303 -18.34 -11.09 13.75
CA GLY A 303 -18.35 -10.05 12.73
C GLY A 303 -19.31 -10.37 11.58
N ARG A 304 -19.40 -9.49 10.62
CA ARG A 304 -20.23 -9.62 9.42
C ARG A 304 -19.43 -9.31 8.17
N LEU A 305 -19.53 -10.18 7.20
CA LEU A 305 -19.04 -9.95 5.85
C LEU A 305 -20.26 -9.66 4.95
N TRP A 306 -20.37 -8.40 4.54
CA TRP A 306 -21.39 -7.93 3.62
C TRP A 306 -20.95 -8.16 2.19
N VAL A 307 -21.83 -8.68 1.35
CA VAL A 307 -21.61 -8.80 -0.08
C VAL A 307 -22.62 -7.93 -0.82
N TYR A 308 -22.14 -7.16 -1.78
CA TYR A 308 -22.94 -6.38 -2.72
C TYR A 308 -22.65 -6.91 -4.12
N LEU A 309 -23.67 -7.48 -4.75
CA LEU A 309 -23.55 -8.14 -6.04
C LEU A 309 -24.28 -7.34 -7.12
N ARG A 310 -23.57 -6.96 -8.16
CA ARG A 310 -24.13 -6.53 -9.44
C ARG A 310 -24.21 -7.76 -10.35
N ASP A 311 -25.42 -8.18 -10.71
CA ASP A 311 -25.64 -9.24 -11.71
C ASP A 311 -26.95 -8.97 -12.46
N ASN A 312 -26.83 -8.41 -13.64
CA ASN A 312 -27.95 -8.06 -14.53
C ASN A 312 -28.02 -8.99 -15.75
N ARG A 313 -27.28 -10.08 -15.81
CA ARG A 313 -27.18 -10.97 -16.99
C ARG A 313 -28.50 -11.56 -17.47
N ARG A 314 -29.53 -11.58 -16.62
CA ARG A 314 -30.87 -12.06 -17.02
C ARG A 314 -31.57 -11.16 -18.04
N TRP A 315 -31.25 -9.87 -18.07
CA TRP A 315 -31.89 -8.88 -18.96
C TRP A 315 -30.86 -8.05 -19.75
N ASP A 316 -29.62 -8.05 -19.35
CA ASP A 316 -28.50 -7.47 -20.10
C ASP A 316 -27.31 -8.41 -20.07
N THR A 317 -27.13 -9.21 -21.12
CA THR A 317 -26.04 -10.18 -21.23
C THR A 317 -24.67 -9.52 -21.41
N SER A 318 -24.62 -8.24 -21.73
CA SER A 318 -23.39 -7.46 -21.87
C SER A 318 -22.88 -6.94 -20.53
N ASP A 319 -23.75 -6.86 -19.51
CA ASP A 319 -23.38 -6.37 -18.18
C ASP A 319 -22.47 -7.40 -17.47
N ARG A 320 -21.31 -6.94 -17.02
CA ARG A 320 -20.34 -7.79 -16.35
C ARG A 320 -20.67 -7.90 -14.87
N PRO A 321 -20.90 -9.10 -14.33
CA PRO A 321 -21.17 -9.28 -12.92
C PRO A 321 -19.93 -8.97 -12.10
N ALA A 322 -20.14 -8.38 -10.91
CA ALA A 322 -19.09 -8.12 -9.96
C ALA A 322 -19.64 -8.16 -8.53
N ALA A 323 -18.80 -8.58 -7.58
CA ALA A 323 -19.12 -8.60 -6.16
C ALA A 323 -18.14 -7.72 -5.39
N LEU A 324 -18.69 -6.93 -4.46
CA LEU A 324 -17.94 -6.14 -3.51
C LEU A 324 -18.17 -6.70 -2.11
N PHE A 325 -17.10 -6.92 -1.36
CA PHE A 325 -17.16 -7.37 0.02
C PHE A 325 -16.78 -6.23 0.97
N ARG A 326 -17.53 -6.11 2.08
CA ARG A 326 -17.24 -5.17 3.17
C ARG A 326 -17.37 -5.89 4.51
N TYR A 327 -16.43 -5.66 5.39
CA TYR A 327 -16.46 -6.21 6.74
C TYR A 327 -17.04 -5.19 7.74
N SER A 328 -17.79 -5.69 8.72
CA SER A 328 -18.14 -4.92 9.92
C SER A 328 -18.11 -5.80 11.16
N HIS A 329 -17.85 -5.18 12.32
CA HIS A 329 -17.79 -5.89 13.60
C HIS A 329 -19.17 -6.22 14.17
N ASP A 330 -20.24 -5.65 13.63
CA ASP A 330 -21.63 -5.88 14.05
C ASP A 330 -22.58 -5.90 12.84
N ARG A 331 -23.87 -6.20 13.11
CA ARG A 331 -24.95 -6.23 12.12
C ARG A 331 -25.86 -4.99 12.17
N LYS A 332 -25.38 -3.86 12.71
CA LYS A 332 -26.22 -2.65 12.78
C LYS A 332 -26.57 -2.12 11.40
N GLY A 333 -27.80 -1.63 11.25
CA GLY A 333 -28.29 -1.06 9.99
C GLY A 333 -27.53 0.18 9.49
N GLU A 334 -26.73 0.80 10.35
CA GLU A 334 -25.82 1.90 9.98
C GLU A 334 -24.75 1.43 8.99
N ARG A 335 -24.29 0.17 9.12
CA ARG A 335 -23.22 -0.39 8.28
C ARG A 335 -23.61 -0.43 6.79
N PRO A 336 -24.71 -1.10 6.41
CA PRO A 336 -25.11 -1.08 5.00
C PRO A 336 -25.51 0.33 4.51
N ARG A 337 -26.05 1.20 5.36
CA ARG A 337 -26.32 2.61 4.98
C ARG A 337 -25.04 3.35 4.60
N GLU A 338 -23.97 3.16 5.36
CA GLU A 338 -22.66 3.75 5.06
C GLU A 338 -22.05 3.15 3.79
N HIS A 339 -22.09 1.81 3.66
CA HIS A 339 -21.56 1.12 2.48
C HIS A 339 -22.26 1.53 1.19
N LEU A 340 -23.56 1.79 1.24
CA LEU A 340 -24.42 2.13 0.10
C LEU A 340 -24.62 3.65 -0.07
N LYS A 341 -23.87 4.49 0.61
CA LYS A 341 -24.05 5.95 0.60
C LYS A 341 -24.00 6.56 -0.80
N THR A 342 -23.22 5.98 -1.71
CA THR A 342 -23.07 6.45 -3.09
C THR A 342 -24.00 5.72 -4.07
N PHE A 343 -24.75 4.72 -3.62
CA PHE A 343 -25.66 3.96 -4.46
C PHE A 343 -26.96 4.73 -4.69
N ALA A 344 -27.32 4.95 -5.95
CA ALA A 344 -28.53 5.69 -6.36
C ALA A 344 -29.63 4.81 -6.97
N GLY A 345 -29.44 3.47 -6.99
CA GLY A 345 -30.42 2.52 -7.52
C GLY A 345 -31.43 2.03 -6.46
N PHE A 346 -32.06 0.89 -6.73
CA PHE A 346 -33.03 0.20 -5.85
C PHE A 346 -32.68 -1.29 -5.65
#